data_9d76c00a597fad9c2a45fbf4309ab3ab
#
_entry.id   9d76c00a597fad9c2a45fbf4309ab3ab
#
_cell.length_a   1.000
_cell.length_b   1.000
_cell.length_c   1.000
_cell.angle_alpha   90.00
_cell.angle_beta   90.00
_cell.angle_gamma   90.00
#
_symmetry.space_group_name_H-M   'P 1'
#
loop_
_entity.id
_entity.type
_entity.pdbx_description
1 polymer ?
#
loop_
_entity_poly.entity_id
_entity_poly.type
_entity_poly.pdbx_seq_one_letter_code
_entity_poly.pdbx_strand_id
1 'polypeptide(L)'
;GSRHNARQSDGKTFRYLTDLFTLASEYSDIFYTLYCRSGDSEFQDKIFNKLKYQYLYEFLSIFGGSESEKLDYCASFIVAGMCTLAKVWIENGMRETPEEMARLGGAFVMHGVEMLQ
;
A
#
# COMPACT_ATOMS: atom_id res chain seq x y z
N GLY A 1 -18.63 16.84 -2.18
CA GLY A 1 -17.44 17.62 -2.42
C GLY A 1 -16.15 16.87 -2.14
N SER A 2 -15.02 17.53 -2.37
CA SER A 2 -13.71 16.89 -2.23
C SER A 2 -13.43 16.41 -0.81
N ARG A 3 -13.91 17.12 0.21
CA ARG A 3 -13.74 16.72 1.61
C ARG A 3 -14.46 15.42 1.93
N HIS A 4 -15.68 15.27 1.41
CA HIS A 4 -16.47 14.07 1.63
C HIS A 4 -15.79 12.85 1.00
N ASN A 5 -15.32 12.99 -0.23
CA ASN A 5 -14.60 11.92 -0.92
C ASN A 5 -13.31 11.55 -0.20
N ALA A 6 -12.58 12.53 0.29
CA ALA A 6 -11.34 12.31 1.02
C ALA A 6 -11.57 11.52 2.31
N ARG A 7 -12.63 11.84 3.05
CA ARG A 7 -12.97 11.13 4.29
C ARG A 7 -13.36 9.67 4.03
N GLN A 8 -14.18 9.44 2.99
CA GLN A 8 -14.56 8.08 2.62
C GLN A 8 -13.35 7.28 2.16
N SER A 9 -12.46 7.93 1.40
CA SER A 9 -11.24 7.30 0.91
C SER A 9 -10.28 7.00 2.05
N ASP A 10 -10.19 7.85 3.08
CA ASP A 10 -9.39 7.61 4.28
C ASP A 10 -9.83 6.34 4.99
N GLY A 11 -11.12 6.18 5.23
CA GLY A 11 -11.65 5.00 5.90
C GLY A 11 -11.42 3.74 5.08
N LYS A 12 -11.58 3.84 3.78
CA LYS A 12 -11.35 2.73 2.86
C LYS A 12 -9.87 2.36 2.82
N THR A 13 -9.00 3.37 2.73
CA THR A 13 -7.56 3.18 2.76
C THR A 13 -7.13 2.47 4.03
N PHE A 14 -7.62 2.93 5.17
CA PHE A 14 -7.30 2.34 6.46
C PHE A 14 -7.69 0.85 6.51
N ARG A 15 -8.87 0.51 6.01
CA ARG A 15 -9.32 -0.89 5.97
C ARG A 15 -8.44 -1.76 5.07
N TYR A 16 -8.13 -1.28 3.87
CA TYR A 16 -7.26 -2.01 2.95
C TYR A 16 -5.89 -2.26 3.57
N LEU A 17 -5.32 -1.23 4.18
CA LEU A 17 -4.01 -1.35 4.78
C LEU A 17 -4.02 -2.25 6.01
N THR A 18 -5.07 -2.16 6.83
CA THR A 18 -5.22 -3.05 7.98
C THR A 18 -5.29 -4.50 7.52
N ASP A 19 -6.10 -4.77 6.49
CA ASP A 19 -6.21 -6.12 5.94
C ASP A 19 -4.88 -6.59 5.37
N LEU A 20 -4.18 -5.72 4.67
CA LEU A 20 -2.87 -6.04 4.10
C LEU A 20 -1.86 -6.42 5.18
N PHE A 21 -1.75 -5.60 6.22
CA PHE A 21 -0.81 -5.90 7.32
C PHE A 21 -1.24 -7.10 8.14
N THR A 22 -2.54 -7.34 8.29
CA THR A 22 -3.05 -8.53 8.95
C THR A 22 -2.64 -9.79 8.18
N LEU A 23 -2.83 -9.78 6.86
CA LEU A 23 -2.41 -10.89 6.01
C LEU A 23 -0.90 -11.08 6.03
N ALA A 24 -0.15 -9.98 5.98
CA ALA A 24 1.30 -10.04 6.04
C ALA A 24 1.77 -10.65 7.37
N SER A 25 1.06 -10.35 8.46
CA SER A 25 1.35 -10.90 9.77
C SER A 25 1.06 -12.41 9.82
N GLU A 26 -0.10 -12.82 9.31
CA GLU A 26 -0.52 -14.22 9.34
C GLU A 26 0.35 -15.11 8.46
N TYR A 27 0.82 -14.59 7.34
CA TYR A 27 1.63 -15.32 6.37
C TYR A 27 3.04 -14.75 6.27
N SER A 28 3.56 -14.24 7.38
CA SER A 28 4.84 -13.52 7.39
C SER A 28 6.01 -14.39 6.91
N ASP A 29 6.03 -15.67 7.27
CA ASP A 29 7.11 -16.57 6.85
C ASP A 29 7.10 -16.76 5.34
N ILE A 30 5.91 -16.98 4.76
CA ILE A 30 5.78 -17.17 3.31
C ILE A 30 6.09 -15.86 2.58
N PHE A 31 5.55 -14.76 3.06
CA PHE A 31 5.78 -13.45 2.45
C PHE A 31 7.28 -13.11 2.47
N TYR A 32 7.91 -13.26 3.62
CA TYR A 32 9.32 -12.93 3.76
C TYR A 32 10.19 -13.82 2.88
N THR A 33 9.90 -15.13 2.86
CA THR A 33 10.67 -16.07 2.07
C THR A 33 10.55 -15.76 0.57
N LEU A 34 9.33 -15.59 0.08
CA LEU A 34 9.11 -15.42 -1.36
C LEU A 34 9.42 -14.00 -1.84
N TYR A 35 9.06 -13.00 -1.04
CA TYR A 35 9.24 -11.61 -1.45
C TYR A 35 10.64 -11.09 -1.20
N CYS A 36 11.21 -11.42 -0.04
CA CYS A 36 12.44 -10.76 0.41
C CYS A 36 13.67 -11.66 0.28
N ARG A 37 13.55 -12.92 0.72
CA ARG A 37 14.70 -13.78 0.89
C ARG A 37 15.11 -14.49 -0.39
N SER A 38 14.16 -15.03 -1.12
CA SER A 38 14.48 -15.77 -2.36
C SER A 38 14.82 -14.84 -3.52
N GLY A 39 14.39 -13.58 -3.45
CA GLY A 39 14.60 -12.66 -4.55
C GLY A 39 13.83 -13.02 -5.81
N ASP A 40 12.72 -13.73 -5.66
CA ASP A 40 11.89 -14.15 -6.80
C ASP A 40 11.24 -12.94 -7.44
N SER A 41 11.84 -12.45 -8.52
CA SER A 41 11.37 -11.24 -9.19
C SER A 41 9.98 -11.42 -9.81
N GLU A 42 9.66 -12.63 -10.27
CA GLU A 42 8.35 -12.91 -10.84
C GLU A 42 7.26 -12.76 -9.76
N PHE A 43 7.52 -13.31 -8.57
CA PHE A 43 6.58 -13.18 -7.44
C PHE A 43 6.46 -11.73 -7.00
N GLN A 44 7.58 -11.02 -6.90
CA GLN A 44 7.58 -9.60 -6.54
C GLN A 44 6.77 -8.78 -7.55
N ASP A 45 6.95 -9.02 -8.83
CA ASP A 45 6.23 -8.32 -9.89
C ASP A 45 4.74 -8.61 -9.83
N LYS A 46 4.35 -9.86 -9.56
CA LYS A 46 2.94 -10.23 -9.43
C LYS A 46 2.27 -9.50 -8.26
N ILE A 47 2.93 -9.49 -7.12
CA ILE A 47 2.41 -8.78 -5.93
C ILE A 47 2.31 -7.28 -6.23
N PHE A 48 3.37 -6.70 -6.77
CA PHE A 48 3.43 -5.29 -7.08
C PHE A 48 2.30 -4.89 -8.04
N ASN A 49 2.16 -5.61 -9.15
CA ASN A 49 1.17 -5.28 -10.16
C ASN A 49 -0.26 -5.49 -9.65
N LYS A 50 -0.48 -6.53 -8.87
CA LYS A 50 -1.81 -6.78 -8.30
C LYS A 50 -2.23 -5.65 -7.37
N LEU A 51 -1.35 -5.23 -6.46
CA LEU A 51 -1.64 -4.13 -5.55
C LEU A 51 -1.82 -2.82 -6.29
N LYS A 52 -0.97 -2.57 -7.28
CA LYS A 52 -1.01 -1.33 -8.04
C LYS A 52 -2.30 -1.20 -8.86
N TYR A 53 -2.62 -2.20 -9.68
CA TYR A 53 -3.71 -2.09 -10.64
C TYR A 53 -5.05 -2.50 -10.08
N GLN A 54 -5.11 -3.48 -9.19
CA GLN A 54 -6.37 -3.99 -8.69
C GLN A 54 -6.92 -3.15 -7.54
N TYR A 55 -6.07 -2.58 -6.71
CA TYR A 55 -6.53 -1.88 -5.51
C TYR A 55 -6.20 -0.40 -5.51
N LEU A 56 -4.97 -0.06 -5.79
CA LEU A 56 -4.49 1.30 -5.56
C LEU A 56 -4.78 2.24 -6.72
N TYR A 57 -4.67 1.78 -7.95
CA TYR A 57 -4.89 2.63 -9.11
C TYR A 57 -6.31 3.19 -9.14
N GLU A 58 -7.29 2.33 -8.86
CA GLU A 58 -8.69 2.75 -8.77
C GLU A 58 -8.89 3.79 -7.68
N PHE A 59 -8.30 3.57 -6.51
CA PHE A 59 -8.35 4.52 -5.41
C PHE A 59 -7.76 5.87 -5.81
N LEU A 60 -6.58 5.87 -6.41
CA LEU A 60 -5.88 7.10 -6.78
C LEU A 60 -6.57 7.86 -7.90
N SER A 61 -7.31 7.18 -8.77
CA SER A 61 -8.03 7.86 -9.86
C SER A 61 -9.08 8.85 -9.33
N ILE A 62 -9.57 8.62 -8.11
CA ILE A 62 -10.51 9.53 -7.45
C ILE A 62 -9.85 10.89 -7.18
N PHE A 63 -8.55 10.90 -6.89
CA PHE A 63 -7.80 12.10 -6.53
C PHE A 63 -7.07 12.71 -7.72
N GLY A 64 -6.57 11.87 -8.61
CA GLY A 64 -5.61 12.26 -9.62
C GLY A 64 -6.20 12.80 -10.93
N GLY A 65 -7.49 12.66 -11.12
CA GLY A 65 -8.11 13.12 -12.36
C GLY A 65 -7.63 12.33 -13.57
N SER A 66 -7.37 13.04 -14.65
CA SER A 66 -7.08 12.45 -15.96
C SER A 66 -5.59 12.23 -16.27
N GLU A 67 -4.69 12.64 -15.40
CA GLU A 67 -3.25 12.52 -15.67
C GLU A 67 -2.74 11.13 -15.32
N SER A 68 -2.85 10.19 -16.26
CA SER A 68 -2.51 8.80 -16.04
C SER A 68 -1.04 8.57 -15.70
N GLU A 69 -0.13 9.38 -16.25
CA GLU A 69 1.30 9.23 -15.94
C GLU A 69 1.61 9.55 -14.49
N LYS A 70 1.04 10.63 -13.97
CA LYS A 70 1.21 10.98 -12.55
C LYS A 70 0.61 9.91 -11.64
N LEU A 71 -0.57 9.39 -12.01
CA LEU A 71 -1.20 8.32 -11.26
C LEU A 71 -0.31 7.09 -11.23
N ASP A 72 0.28 6.74 -12.37
CA ASP A 72 1.13 5.57 -12.45
C ASP A 72 2.38 5.71 -11.58
N TYR A 73 3.04 6.87 -11.64
CA TYR A 73 4.21 7.12 -10.79
C TYR A 73 3.84 7.09 -9.30
N CYS A 74 2.73 7.74 -8.95
CA CYS A 74 2.27 7.78 -7.57
C CYS A 74 1.93 6.38 -7.06
N ALA A 75 1.18 5.61 -7.84
CA ALA A 75 0.81 4.24 -7.48
C ALA A 75 2.05 3.37 -7.31
N SER A 76 3.00 3.47 -8.23
CA SER A 76 4.23 2.70 -8.16
C SER A 76 5.03 3.02 -6.90
N PHE A 77 5.15 4.30 -6.59
CA PHE A 77 5.87 4.74 -5.40
C PHE A 77 5.20 4.21 -4.12
N ILE A 78 3.88 4.34 -4.05
CA ILE A 78 3.12 3.92 -2.85
C ILE A 78 3.22 2.40 -2.67
N VAL A 79 3.01 1.62 -3.72
CA VAL A 79 3.06 0.16 -3.61
C VAL A 79 4.46 -0.31 -3.21
N ALA A 80 5.50 0.22 -3.84
CA ALA A 80 6.86 -0.14 -3.49
C ALA A 80 7.18 0.21 -2.04
N GLY A 81 6.74 1.39 -1.61
CA GLY A 81 6.93 1.84 -0.22
C GLY A 81 6.19 0.95 0.77
N MET A 82 4.95 0.57 0.46
CA MET A 82 4.15 -0.28 1.35
C MET A 82 4.74 -1.68 1.46
N CYS A 83 5.21 -2.25 0.35
CA CYS A 83 5.85 -3.56 0.38
C CYS A 83 7.13 -3.53 1.22
N THR A 84 7.93 -2.47 1.07
CA THR A 84 9.13 -2.28 1.87
C THR A 84 8.80 -2.08 3.34
N LEU A 85 7.75 -1.32 3.62
CA LEU A 85 7.29 -1.09 5.00
C LEU A 85 6.91 -2.41 5.68
N ALA A 86 6.17 -3.26 4.96
CA ALA A 86 5.80 -4.58 5.47
C ALA A 86 7.04 -5.44 5.74
N LYS A 87 8.01 -5.41 4.82
CA LYS A 87 9.26 -6.14 4.98
C LYS A 87 10.00 -5.70 6.25
N VAL A 88 10.18 -4.41 6.43
CA VAL A 88 10.90 -3.87 7.60
C VAL A 88 10.16 -4.22 8.89
N TRP A 89 8.84 -4.11 8.87
CA TRP A 89 8.00 -4.45 10.01
C TRP A 89 8.19 -5.92 10.42
N ILE A 90 8.17 -6.82 9.45
CA ILE A 90 8.38 -8.25 9.72
C ILE A 90 9.80 -8.48 10.25
N GLU A 91 10.81 -7.85 9.64
CA GLU A 91 12.20 -7.99 10.08
C GLU A 91 12.41 -7.51 11.51
N ASN A 92 11.65 -6.50 11.94
CA ASN A 92 11.74 -5.94 13.28
C ASN A 92 10.84 -6.66 14.29
N GLY A 93 10.24 -7.78 13.91
CA GLY A 93 9.48 -8.62 14.83
C GLY A 93 8.01 -8.26 14.97
N MET A 94 7.50 -7.44 14.06
CA MET A 94 6.08 -7.06 14.04
C MET A 94 5.61 -6.52 15.41
N ARG A 95 6.36 -5.59 15.96
CA ARG A 95 6.08 -5.00 17.28
C ARG A 95 4.81 -4.18 17.29
N GLU A 96 4.56 -3.46 16.18
CA GLU A 96 3.34 -2.70 15.99
C GLU A 96 2.21 -3.64 15.60
N THR A 97 0.98 -3.27 15.94
CA THR A 97 -0.18 -4.01 15.44
C THR A 97 -0.43 -3.70 13.96
N PRO A 98 -1.18 -4.57 13.25
CA PRO A 98 -1.58 -4.23 11.87
C PRO A 98 -2.31 -2.90 11.78
N GLU A 99 -3.12 -2.55 12.77
CA GLU A 99 -3.84 -1.28 12.81
C GLU A 99 -2.89 -0.09 12.93
N GLU A 100 -1.86 -0.21 13.79
CA GLU A 100 -0.85 0.83 13.93
C GLU A 100 -0.07 1.02 12.63
N MET A 101 0.30 -0.09 11.98
CA MET A 101 0.99 -0.04 10.69
C MET A 101 0.09 0.56 9.61
N ALA A 102 -1.21 0.26 9.65
CA ALA A 102 -2.16 0.82 8.69
C ALA A 102 -2.29 2.33 8.87
N ARG A 103 -2.29 2.83 10.10
CA ARG A 103 -2.32 4.27 10.35
C ARG A 103 -1.09 4.97 9.82
N LEU A 104 0.08 4.38 10.08
CA LEU A 104 1.35 4.94 9.61
C LEU A 104 1.40 4.93 8.07
N GLY A 105 1.13 3.79 7.47
CA GLY A 105 1.12 3.67 6.01
C GLY A 105 0.07 4.56 5.37
N GLY A 106 -1.11 4.65 6.01
CA GLY A 106 -2.18 5.52 5.53
C GLY A 106 -1.77 6.98 5.51
N ALA A 107 -1.04 7.42 6.53
CA ALA A 107 -0.54 8.80 6.56
C ALA A 107 0.41 9.06 5.38
N PHE A 108 1.30 8.13 5.07
CA PHE A 108 2.20 8.26 3.93
C PHE A 108 1.42 8.30 2.61
N VAL A 109 0.41 7.44 2.47
CA VAL A 109 -0.43 7.40 1.26
C VAL A 109 -1.17 8.73 1.08
N MET A 110 -1.80 9.24 2.13
CA MET A 110 -2.59 10.46 2.04
C MET A 110 -1.72 11.68 1.74
N HIS A 111 -0.53 11.77 2.31
CA HIS A 111 0.39 12.86 1.97
C HIS A 111 0.85 12.78 0.52
N GLY A 112 1.08 11.57 0.00
CA GLY A 112 1.40 11.39 -1.40
C GLY A 112 0.26 11.80 -2.32
N VAL A 113 -0.97 11.43 -1.94
CA VAL A 113 -2.18 11.75 -2.72
C VAL A 113 -2.44 13.25 -2.78
N GLU A 114 -2.13 13.99 -1.72
CA GLU A 114 -2.29 15.44 -1.69
C GLU A 114 -1.57 16.13 -2.84
N MET A 115 -0.47 15.57 -3.30
CA MET A 115 0.28 16.13 -4.43
C MET A 115 -0.47 16.05 -5.75
N LEU A 116 -1.49 15.19 -5.85
CA LEU A 116 -2.27 15.01 -7.06
C LEU A 116 -3.43 16.03 -7.16
N GLN A 117 -3.73 16.70 -6.09
CA GLN A 117 -4.84 17.68 -6.01
C GLN A 117 -4.40 19.14 -6.36
#